data_b84c37a5b133d177fa585d7f88485eec
#
_entry.id   b84c37a5b133d177fa585d7f88485eec
#
_cell.length_a   1.000
_cell.length_b   1.000
_cell.length_c   1.000
_cell.angle_alpha   90.00
_cell.angle_beta   90.00
_cell.angle_gamma   90.00
#
_symmetry.space_group_name_H-M   'P 1'
#
loop_
_entity.id
_entity.type
_entity.pdbx_description
1 polymer ?
#
loop_
_entity_poly.entity_id
_entity_poly.type
_entity_poly.pdbx_seq_one_letter_code
_entity_poly.pdbx_strand_id
1 'polypeptide(L)'
;MTGTTGATDHSGPLSEEQAGRILADMNEVIRAGEEMRRLRSEMIKVLVGLGWTQERIARLTDMSQPAVSKQVVKYRAEDPTPTPMELSLRQHDAPWLEGRLWGLAEEISETLGAAARCTRHVDAFARGRKRFTPRTVDELRRLVEEDLRLRRAELPDGCREAYDEISRGLDVPAGPPAAAPGPASVRRALAHRIQRDRLGGTA
;
A
#
# COMPACT_ATOMS: atom_id res chain seq x y z
N MET A 1 16.10 50.29 31.19
CA MET A 1 16.25 49.79 29.81
C MET A 1 15.42 48.52 29.71
N THR A 2 14.19 48.67 29.27
CA THR A 2 13.18 47.61 29.16
C THR A 2 13.17 47.11 27.72
N GLY A 3 13.68 45.87 27.51
CA GLY A 3 13.62 45.20 26.24
C GLY A 3 12.26 44.58 26.03
N THR A 4 11.45 45.16 25.16
CA THR A 4 10.18 44.61 24.70
C THR A 4 10.47 43.52 23.70
N THR A 5 10.26 42.25 24.09
CA THR A 5 10.27 41.11 23.19
C THR A 5 9.00 41.18 22.35
N GLY A 6 9.14 41.56 21.09
CA GLY A 6 8.05 41.56 20.12
C GLY A 6 7.58 40.13 19.87
N ALA A 7 6.43 39.77 20.40
CA ALA A 7 5.69 38.61 19.98
C ALA A 7 5.18 38.91 18.53
N THR A 8 5.70 38.24 17.55
CA THR A 8 5.18 38.27 16.18
C THR A 8 3.81 37.61 16.19
N ASP A 9 2.78 38.42 16.26
CA ASP A 9 1.38 38.02 16.05
C ASP A 9 1.24 37.53 14.60
N HIS A 10 1.07 36.23 14.43
CA HIS A 10 0.86 35.56 13.14
C HIS A 10 -0.63 35.48 12.76
N SER A 11 -1.44 36.42 13.24
CA SER A 11 -2.87 36.53 12.92
C SER A 11 -3.14 37.27 11.61
N GLY A 12 -2.37 36.98 10.57
CA GLY A 12 -2.67 37.44 9.20
C GLY A 12 -3.59 36.44 8.47
N PRO A 13 -4.32 36.90 7.43
CA PRO A 13 -5.08 35.99 6.58
C PRO A 13 -4.15 34.91 5.97
N LEU A 14 -4.66 33.68 5.82
CA LEU A 14 -3.91 32.55 5.24
C LEU A 14 -3.28 32.97 3.92
N SER A 15 -1.99 32.75 3.76
CA SER A 15 -1.34 33.00 2.47
C SER A 15 -1.80 31.97 1.43
N GLU A 16 -1.77 32.33 0.15
CA GLU A 16 -2.12 31.42 -0.94
C GLU A 16 -1.28 30.12 -0.90
N GLU A 17 -0.01 30.23 -0.54
CA GLU A 17 0.88 29.08 -0.39
C GLU A 17 0.48 28.17 0.79
N GLN A 18 0.07 28.75 1.91
CA GLN A 18 -0.43 27.97 3.05
C GLN A 18 -1.76 27.30 2.72
N ALA A 19 -2.67 28.01 2.07
CA ALA A 19 -3.93 27.44 1.61
C ALA A 19 -3.69 26.29 0.61
N GLY A 20 -2.75 26.48 -0.33
CA GLY A 20 -2.37 25.44 -1.29
C GLY A 20 -1.83 24.17 -0.62
N ARG A 21 -0.99 24.31 0.41
CA ARG A 21 -0.50 23.15 1.19
C ARG A 21 -1.62 22.42 1.89
N ILE A 22 -2.49 23.13 2.60
CA ILE A 22 -3.64 22.55 3.30
C ILE A 22 -4.55 21.79 2.33
N LEU A 23 -4.86 22.38 1.17
CA LEU A 23 -5.70 21.73 0.16
C LEU A 23 -5.01 20.50 -0.45
N ALA A 24 -3.69 20.55 -0.64
CA ALA A 24 -2.93 19.39 -1.10
C ALA A 24 -2.98 18.23 -0.09
N ASP A 25 -2.79 18.52 1.20
CA ASP A 25 -2.87 17.53 2.28
C ASP A 25 -4.30 16.96 2.40
N MET A 26 -5.34 17.80 2.29
CA MET A 26 -6.73 17.33 2.27
C MET A 26 -7.01 16.42 1.07
N ASN A 27 -6.54 16.78 -0.12
CA ASN A 27 -6.68 15.96 -1.32
C ASN A 27 -5.95 14.62 -1.20
N GLU A 28 -4.84 14.57 -0.47
CA GLU A 28 -4.12 13.32 -0.18
C GLU A 28 -4.96 12.40 0.71
N VAL A 29 -5.56 12.93 1.78
CA VAL A 29 -6.45 12.18 2.67
C VAL A 29 -7.69 11.65 1.92
N ILE A 30 -8.29 12.46 1.06
CA ILE A 30 -9.44 12.06 0.23
C ILE A 30 -9.05 10.92 -0.70
N ARG A 31 -7.91 11.03 -1.39
CA ARG A 31 -7.40 9.97 -2.28
C ARG A 31 -7.12 8.67 -1.53
N ALA A 32 -6.47 8.75 -0.37
CA ALA A 32 -6.24 7.58 0.48
C ALA A 32 -7.57 6.93 0.90
N GLY A 33 -8.58 7.72 1.23
CA GLY A 33 -9.92 7.22 1.55
C GLY A 33 -10.61 6.53 0.37
N GLU A 34 -10.46 7.06 -0.84
CA GLU A 34 -11.00 6.43 -2.06
C GLU A 34 -10.28 5.12 -2.41
N GLU A 35 -8.97 5.07 -2.30
CA GLU A 35 -8.18 3.85 -2.48
C GLU A 35 -8.61 2.77 -1.47
N MET A 36 -8.81 3.13 -0.22
CA MET A 36 -9.27 2.20 0.81
C MET A 36 -10.70 1.69 0.55
N ARG A 37 -11.59 2.53 0.00
CA ARG A 37 -12.93 2.10 -0.41
C ARG A 37 -12.87 1.13 -1.58
N ARG A 38 -12.01 1.38 -2.58
CA ARG A 38 -11.78 0.47 -3.71
C ARG A 38 -11.21 -0.85 -3.22
N LEU A 39 -10.18 -0.81 -2.38
CA LEU A 39 -9.56 -2.00 -1.79
C LEU A 39 -10.59 -2.87 -1.07
N ARG A 40 -11.45 -2.26 -0.22
CA ARG A 40 -12.51 -2.98 0.47
C ARG A 40 -13.51 -3.60 -0.52
N SER A 41 -13.89 -2.88 -1.57
CA SER A 41 -14.78 -3.39 -2.60
C SER A 41 -14.20 -4.60 -3.31
N GLU A 42 -12.93 -4.55 -3.71
CA GLU A 42 -12.23 -5.68 -4.35
C GLU A 42 -12.08 -6.87 -3.39
N MET A 43 -11.78 -6.62 -2.11
CA MET A 43 -11.74 -7.69 -1.11
C MET A 43 -13.09 -8.39 -0.95
N ILE A 44 -14.19 -7.64 -0.94
CA ILE A 44 -15.55 -8.22 -0.89
C ILE A 44 -15.81 -9.13 -2.11
N LYS A 45 -15.40 -8.69 -3.31
CA LYS A 45 -15.51 -9.52 -4.53
C LYS A 45 -14.77 -10.85 -4.37
N VAL A 46 -13.54 -10.80 -3.90
CA VAL A 46 -12.71 -12.00 -3.66
C VAL A 46 -13.37 -12.93 -2.65
N LEU A 47 -13.84 -12.42 -1.53
CA LEU A 47 -14.49 -13.22 -0.48
C LEU A 47 -15.78 -13.88 -0.99
N VAL A 48 -16.56 -13.16 -1.81
CA VAL A 48 -17.75 -13.72 -2.48
C VAL A 48 -17.35 -14.83 -3.47
N GLY A 49 -16.29 -14.62 -4.26
CA GLY A 49 -15.75 -15.64 -5.18
C GLY A 49 -15.26 -16.89 -4.45
N LEU A 50 -14.80 -16.76 -3.21
CA LEU A 50 -14.42 -17.87 -2.32
C LEU A 50 -15.62 -18.52 -1.61
N GLY A 51 -16.85 -18.12 -1.94
CA GLY A 51 -18.08 -18.70 -1.40
C GLY A 51 -18.48 -18.20 0.00
N TRP A 52 -17.89 -17.09 0.47
CA TRP A 52 -18.26 -16.53 1.76
C TRP A 52 -19.65 -15.90 1.72
N THR A 53 -20.42 -16.08 2.81
CA THR A 53 -21.75 -15.48 2.92
C THR A 53 -21.66 -13.96 3.16
N GLN A 54 -22.65 -13.23 2.65
CA GLN A 54 -22.71 -11.77 2.84
C GLN A 54 -22.76 -11.38 4.33
N GLU A 55 -23.40 -12.19 5.17
CA GLU A 55 -23.43 -11.99 6.62
C GLU A 55 -22.05 -12.11 7.26
N ARG A 56 -21.27 -13.12 6.87
CA ARG A 56 -19.89 -13.29 7.33
C ARG A 56 -19.02 -12.13 6.91
N ILE A 57 -19.14 -11.69 5.65
CA ILE A 57 -18.42 -10.54 5.13
C ILE A 57 -18.81 -9.26 5.88
N ALA A 58 -20.09 -9.04 6.12
CA ALA A 58 -20.60 -7.87 6.85
C ALA A 58 -19.97 -7.76 8.24
N ARG A 59 -19.92 -8.86 9.00
CA ARG A 59 -19.27 -8.90 10.32
C ARG A 59 -17.79 -8.52 10.30
N LEU A 60 -17.06 -8.98 9.29
CA LEU A 60 -15.61 -8.72 9.19
C LEU A 60 -15.26 -7.34 8.67
N THR A 61 -16.14 -6.71 7.92
CA THR A 61 -15.91 -5.40 7.30
C THR A 61 -16.53 -4.25 8.09
N ASP A 62 -17.17 -4.54 9.23
CA ASP A 62 -17.96 -3.59 10.01
C ASP A 62 -18.98 -2.84 9.14
N MET A 63 -19.59 -3.57 8.21
CA MET A 63 -20.63 -3.08 7.32
C MET A 63 -21.96 -3.75 7.62
N SER A 64 -23.07 -3.06 7.32
CA SER A 64 -24.37 -3.72 7.36
C SER A 64 -24.51 -4.74 6.21
N GLN A 65 -25.22 -5.83 6.44
CA GLN A 65 -25.51 -6.84 5.41
C GLN A 65 -26.15 -6.23 4.14
N PRO A 66 -27.10 -5.26 4.22
CA PRO A 66 -27.62 -4.59 3.04
C PRO A 66 -26.55 -3.82 2.25
N ALA A 67 -25.55 -3.22 2.94
CA ALA A 67 -24.46 -2.52 2.28
C ALA A 67 -23.55 -3.49 1.52
N VAL A 68 -23.24 -4.64 2.11
CA VAL A 68 -22.49 -5.71 1.42
C VAL A 68 -23.31 -6.25 0.23
N SER A 69 -24.61 -6.53 0.42
CA SER A 69 -25.50 -6.98 -0.64
C SER A 69 -25.52 -6.03 -1.83
N LYS A 70 -25.62 -4.71 -1.58
CA LYS A 70 -25.59 -3.69 -2.63
C LYS A 70 -24.27 -3.72 -3.42
N GLN A 71 -23.14 -3.91 -2.75
CA GLN A 71 -21.83 -4.03 -3.43
C GLN A 71 -21.76 -5.30 -4.27
N VAL A 72 -22.25 -6.42 -3.76
CA VAL A 72 -22.28 -7.71 -4.49
C VAL A 72 -23.17 -7.64 -5.74
N VAL A 73 -24.34 -7.00 -5.63
CA VAL A 73 -25.25 -6.80 -6.78
C VAL A 73 -24.59 -5.92 -7.84
N LYS A 74 -23.99 -4.79 -7.41
CA LYS A 74 -23.26 -3.90 -8.32
C LYS A 74 -22.14 -4.66 -9.05
N TYR A 75 -21.38 -5.45 -8.34
CA TYR A 75 -20.31 -6.28 -8.91
C TYR A 75 -20.81 -7.25 -9.96
N ARG A 76 -21.89 -8.01 -9.66
CA ARG A 76 -22.47 -8.97 -10.61
C ARG A 76 -23.02 -8.31 -11.87
N ALA A 77 -23.44 -7.07 -11.78
CA ALA A 77 -23.93 -6.30 -12.93
C ALA A 77 -22.80 -5.74 -13.80
N GLU A 78 -21.66 -5.35 -13.19
CA GLU A 78 -20.54 -4.74 -13.89
C GLU A 78 -19.59 -5.79 -14.50
N ASP A 79 -19.44 -6.96 -13.88
CA ASP A 79 -18.54 -8.04 -14.35
C ASP A 79 -19.14 -9.42 -14.00
N PRO A 80 -19.93 -10.00 -14.90
CA PRO A 80 -20.61 -11.27 -14.66
C PRO A 80 -19.65 -12.47 -14.57
N THR A 81 -18.40 -12.30 -14.99
CA THR A 81 -17.40 -13.39 -14.92
C THR A 81 -16.22 -12.92 -14.08
N PRO A 82 -16.25 -13.13 -12.74
CA PRO A 82 -15.13 -12.76 -11.90
C PRO A 82 -13.90 -13.55 -12.34
N THR A 83 -12.90 -12.86 -12.86
CA THR A 83 -11.57 -13.47 -12.95
C THR A 83 -11.12 -13.72 -11.51
N PRO A 84 -10.86 -14.97 -11.10
CA PRO A 84 -10.46 -15.26 -9.74
C PRO A 84 -9.17 -14.50 -9.43
N MET A 85 -9.27 -13.51 -8.53
CA MET A 85 -8.08 -12.87 -8.00
C MET A 85 -7.49 -13.85 -7.00
N GLU A 86 -6.39 -14.47 -7.36
CA GLU A 86 -5.65 -15.30 -6.45
C GLU A 86 -4.93 -14.39 -5.44
N LEU A 87 -5.32 -14.45 -4.16
CA LEU A 87 -4.62 -13.77 -3.07
C LEU A 87 -3.36 -14.57 -2.68
N SER A 88 -2.49 -14.77 -3.65
CA SER A 88 -1.28 -15.58 -3.51
C SER A 88 -0.05 -14.70 -3.66
N LEU A 89 0.95 -14.94 -2.81
CA LEU A 89 2.28 -14.34 -2.96
C LEU A 89 2.98 -14.81 -4.26
N ARG A 90 2.45 -15.82 -4.94
CA ARG A 90 2.99 -16.35 -6.20
C ARG A 90 2.65 -15.52 -7.43
N GLN A 91 1.87 -14.46 -7.30
CA GLN A 91 1.62 -13.56 -8.43
C GLN A 91 2.88 -12.77 -8.78
N HIS A 92 3.17 -12.65 -10.08
CA HIS A 92 4.42 -12.07 -10.59
C HIS A 92 4.20 -10.83 -11.49
N ASP A 93 2.97 -10.28 -11.53
CA ASP A 93 2.77 -9.02 -12.25
C ASP A 93 3.40 -7.84 -11.51
N ALA A 94 3.87 -6.86 -12.26
CA ALA A 94 4.62 -5.74 -11.71
C ALA A 94 3.90 -5.02 -10.55
N PRO A 95 2.61 -4.64 -10.64
CA PRO A 95 1.91 -4.01 -9.52
C PRO A 95 1.87 -4.86 -8.25
N TRP A 96 1.79 -6.19 -8.38
CA TRP A 96 1.79 -7.07 -7.24
C TRP A 96 3.16 -7.13 -6.57
N LEU A 97 4.21 -7.29 -7.35
CA LEU A 97 5.59 -7.31 -6.85
C LEU A 97 6.02 -5.96 -6.26
N GLU A 98 5.59 -4.84 -6.85
CA GLU A 98 5.77 -3.49 -6.31
C GLU A 98 5.12 -3.34 -4.93
N GLY A 99 3.91 -3.87 -4.77
CA GLY A 99 3.20 -3.88 -3.49
C GLY A 99 3.92 -4.74 -2.44
N ARG A 100 4.38 -5.93 -2.82
CA ARG A 100 5.17 -6.80 -1.93
C ARG A 100 6.49 -6.13 -1.50
N LEU A 101 7.19 -5.47 -2.43
CA LEU A 101 8.41 -4.73 -2.11
C LEU A 101 8.14 -3.59 -1.12
N TRP A 102 7.04 -2.85 -1.32
CA TRP A 102 6.65 -1.81 -0.38
C TRP A 102 6.34 -2.37 1.01
N GLY A 103 5.59 -3.47 1.11
CA GLY A 103 5.30 -4.11 2.39
C GLY A 103 6.55 -4.61 3.13
N LEU A 104 7.51 -5.19 2.39
CA LEU A 104 8.81 -5.58 2.94
C LEU A 104 9.61 -4.35 3.43
N ALA A 105 9.66 -3.29 2.65
CA ALA A 105 10.37 -2.07 3.02
C ALA A 105 9.75 -1.39 4.26
N GLU A 106 8.44 -1.43 4.41
CA GLU A 106 7.74 -0.92 5.59
C GLU A 106 8.09 -1.74 6.83
N GLU A 107 8.12 -3.06 6.74
CA GLU A 107 8.54 -3.95 7.84
C GLU A 107 9.98 -3.65 8.29
N ILE A 108 10.90 -3.50 7.33
CA ILE A 108 12.29 -3.12 7.60
C ILE A 108 12.35 -1.74 8.26
N SER A 109 11.58 -0.78 7.75
CA SER A 109 11.52 0.58 8.29
C SER A 109 11.00 0.62 9.72
N GLU A 110 9.99 -0.15 10.05
CA GLU A 110 9.45 -0.25 11.41
C GLU A 110 10.43 -0.94 12.37
N THR A 111 11.05 -2.03 11.93
CA THR A 111 12.01 -2.79 12.73
C THR A 111 13.26 -1.97 13.06
N LEU A 112 13.82 -1.28 12.07
CA LEU A 112 15.09 -0.53 12.21
C LEU A 112 14.88 0.94 12.58
N GLY A 113 13.68 1.47 12.48
CA GLY A 113 13.36 2.86 12.77
C GLY A 113 14.19 3.86 11.96
N ALA A 114 14.83 4.80 12.64
CA ALA A 114 15.67 5.85 12.03
C ALA A 114 16.95 5.29 11.35
N ALA A 115 17.34 4.06 11.65
CA ALA A 115 18.52 3.43 11.07
C ALA A 115 18.26 2.85 9.67
N ALA A 116 17.00 2.63 9.29
CA ALA A 116 16.64 2.12 7.97
C ALA A 116 16.81 3.19 6.88
N ARG A 117 17.47 2.83 5.80
CA ARG A 117 17.68 3.69 4.64
C ARG A 117 16.42 3.86 3.78
N CYS A 118 15.58 2.83 3.76
CA CYS A 118 14.34 2.82 2.98
C CYS A 118 13.22 3.68 3.59
N THR A 119 13.29 4.09 4.87
CA THR A 119 12.21 4.80 5.59
C THR A 119 11.67 6.01 4.84
N ARG A 120 12.54 6.87 4.30
CA ARG A 120 12.08 8.07 3.56
C ARG A 120 11.28 7.74 2.31
N HIS A 121 11.60 6.61 1.65
CA HIS A 121 10.87 6.14 0.46
C HIS A 121 9.52 5.55 0.85
N VAL A 122 9.50 4.73 1.91
CA VAL A 122 8.27 4.17 2.49
C VAL A 122 7.30 5.29 2.84
N ASP A 123 7.74 6.28 3.62
CA ASP A 123 6.96 7.45 3.98
C ASP A 123 6.45 8.25 2.76
N ALA A 124 7.28 8.38 1.73
CA ALA A 124 6.89 9.11 0.54
C ALA A 124 5.82 8.37 -0.29
N PHE A 125 5.86 7.03 -0.34
CA PHE A 125 4.80 6.22 -0.95
C PHE A 125 3.53 6.25 -0.11
N ALA A 126 3.63 6.05 1.21
CA ALA A 126 2.49 6.08 2.11
C ALA A 126 1.72 7.39 2.06
N ARG A 127 2.42 8.52 1.90
CA ARG A 127 1.83 9.86 1.79
C ARG A 127 1.51 10.28 0.36
N GLY A 128 1.60 9.39 -0.63
CA GLY A 128 1.32 9.71 -2.04
C GLY A 128 2.29 10.70 -2.70
N ARG A 129 3.41 11.03 -2.02
CA ARG A 129 4.42 11.98 -2.54
C ARG A 129 5.31 11.37 -3.62
N LYS A 130 5.41 10.04 -3.68
CA LYS A 130 6.07 9.29 -4.74
C LYS A 130 5.06 8.36 -5.42
N ARG A 131 5.19 8.22 -6.73
CA ARG A 131 4.43 7.26 -7.53
C ARG A 131 5.30 6.03 -7.80
N PHE A 132 4.66 4.88 -7.95
CA PHE A 132 5.32 3.67 -8.42
C PHE A 132 5.66 3.84 -9.91
N THR A 133 6.92 3.99 -10.18
CA THR A 133 7.54 4.04 -11.52
C THR A 133 8.73 3.09 -11.50
N PRO A 134 9.22 2.57 -12.64
CA PRO A 134 10.40 1.71 -12.66
C PRO A 134 11.56 2.31 -11.86
N ARG A 135 11.84 3.59 -12.05
CA ARG A 135 12.92 4.28 -11.33
C ARG A 135 12.73 4.31 -9.81
N THR A 136 11.52 4.62 -9.32
CA THR A 136 11.27 4.69 -7.86
C THR A 136 11.22 3.31 -7.22
N VAL A 137 10.82 2.30 -7.97
CA VAL A 137 10.87 0.89 -7.56
C VAL A 137 12.32 0.40 -7.47
N ASP A 138 13.16 0.72 -8.46
CA ASP A 138 14.60 0.37 -8.44
C ASP A 138 15.33 1.10 -7.30
N GLU A 139 15.01 2.37 -7.04
CA GLU A 139 15.53 3.10 -5.87
C GLU A 139 15.16 2.40 -4.56
N LEU A 140 13.89 1.97 -4.42
CA LEU A 140 13.43 1.25 -3.23
C LEU A 140 14.13 -0.11 -3.09
N ARG A 141 14.25 -0.88 -4.19
CA ARG A 141 14.99 -2.16 -4.21
C ARG A 141 16.41 -1.99 -3.68
N ARG A 142 17.15 -1.01 -4.21
CA ARG A 142 18.53 -0.73 -3.80
C ARG A 142 18.62 -0.40 -2.30
N LEU A 143 17.72 0.42 -1.77
CA LEU A 143 17.73 0.80 -0.36
C LEU A 143 17.39 -0.39 0.55
N VAL A 144 16.42 -1.22 0.18
CA VAL A 144 16.07 -2.46 0.88
C VAL A 144 17.26 -3.43 0.87
N GLU A 145 17.93 -3.61 -0.28
CA GLU A 145 19.14 -4.44 -0.39
C GLU A 145 20.24 -3.97 0.55
N GLU A 146 20.47 -2.66 0.62
CA GLU A 146 21.46 -2.08 1.53
C GLU A 146 21.12 -2.33 2.99
N ASP A 147 19.84 -2.15 3.40
CA ASP A 147 19.40 -2.41 4.76
C ASP A 147 19.56 -3.89 5.12
N LEU A 148 19.13 -4.79 4.25
CA LEU A 148 19.29 -6.25 4.42
C LEU A 148 20.78 -6.67 4.52
N ARG A 149 21.67 -6.02 3.78
CA ARG A 149 23.11 -6.31 3.83
C ARG A 149 23.75 -5.82 5.11
N LEU A 150 23.39 -4.61 5.56
CA LEU A 150 24.05 -3.93 6.68
C LEU A 150 23.48 -4.35 8.04
N ARG A 151 22.21 -4.75 8.09
CA ARG A 151 21.44 -4.96 9.31
C ARG A 151 20.78 -6.34 9.43
N ARG A 152 21.33 -7.33 8.71
CA ARG A 152 20.75 -8.68 8.64
C ARG A 152 20.41 -9.29 10.00
N ALA A 153 21.26 -9.07 11.01
CA ALA A 153 21.07 -9.64 12.34
C ALA A 153 19.95 -8.96 13.15
N GLU A 154 19.49 -7.78 12.72
CA GLU A 154 18.47 -7.00 13.39
C GLU A 154 17.07 -7.20 12.75
N LEU A 155 17.03 -7.84 11.60
CA LEU A 155 15.81 -8.03 10.81
C LEU A 155 15.19 -9.42 11.03
N PRO A 156 13.86 -9.54 10.95
CA PRO A 156 13.17 -10.83 11.03
C PRO A 156 13.68 -11.82 9.98
N ASP A 157 13.70 -13.09 10.36
CA ASP A 157 13.94 -14.18 9.43
C ASP A 157 12.88 -14.12 8.32
N GLY A 158 13.27 -14.42 7.09
CA GLY A 158 12.35 -14.35 5.94
C GLY A 158 12.35 -13.02 5.18
N CYS A 159 12.84 -11.89 5.74
CA CYS A 159 12.97 -10.63 4.98
C CYS A 159 13.90 -10.80 3.77
N ARG A 160 15.00 -11.52 3.93
CA ARG A 160 15.94 -11.77 2.82
C ARG A 160 15.33 -12.68 1.76
N GLU A 161 14.67 -13.75 2.17
CA GLU A 161 14.00 -14.67 1.24
C GLU A 161 12.89 -13.96 0.45
N ALA A 162 12.07 -13.16 1.15
CA ALA A 162 11.04 -12.35 0.51
C ALA A 162 11.63 -11.37 -0.51
N TYR A 163 12.73 -10.70 -0.16
CA TYR A 163 13.42 -9.79 -1.08
C TYR A 163 13.93 -10.51 -2.33
N ASP A 164 14.59 -11.64 -2.16
CA ASP A 164 15.17 -12.42 -3.26
C ASP A 164 14.08 -12.94 -4.23
N GLU A 165 12.92 -13.32 -3.69
CA GLU A 165 11.75 -13.72 -4.48
C GLU A 165 11.18 -12.54 -5.27
N ILE A 166 10.92 -11.40 -4.60
CA ILE A 166 10.37 -10.19 -5.22
C ILE A 166 11.32 -9.65 -6.28
N SER A 167 12.61 -9.55 -5.96
CA SER A 167 13.61 -8.99 -6.85
C SER A 167 13.75 -9.81 -8.13
N ARG A 168 13.80 -11.14 -8.02
CA ARG A 168 13.80 -12.04 -9.18
C ARG A 168 12.56 -11.86 -10.05
N GLY A 169 11.39 -11.68 -9.43
CA GLY A 169 10.15 -11.45 -10.17
C GLY A 169 10.15 -10.12 -10.92
N LEU A 170 10.71 -9.06 -10.33
CA LEU A 170 10.82 -7.74 -10.97
C LEU A 170 11.87 -7.71 -12.10
N ASP A 171 12.84 -8.60 -12.10
CA ASP A 171 13.84 -8.71 -13.17
C ASP A 171 13.33 -9.47 -14.40
N VAL A 172 12.21 -10.19 -14.27
CA VAL A 172 11.58 -10.85 -15.42
C VAL A 172 10.87 -9.79 -16.26
N PRO A 173 11.18 -9.67 -17.56
CA PRO A 173 10.45 -8.75 -18.43
C PRO A 173 8.96 -9.02 -18.34
N ALA A 174 8.18 -7.97 -18.14
CA ALA A 174 6.74 -8.09 -18.13
C ALA A 174 6.30 -8.70 -19.46
N GLY A 175 5.77 -9.92 -19.41
CA GLY A 175 5.09 -10.53 -20.55
C GLY A 175 3.92 -9.65 -21.00
N PRO A 176 3.30 -9.93 -22.17
CA PRO A 176 2.12 -9.22 -22.59
C PRO A 176 1.12 -9.20 -21.40
N PRO A 177 0.47 -8.06 -21.13
CA PRO A 177 -0.41 -7.95 -19.97
C PRO A 177 -1.51 -9.00 -20.08
N ALA A 178 -1.35 -10.10 -19.36
CA ALA A 178 -2.50 -10.95 -19.06
C ALA A 178 -3.51 -10.02 -18.38
N ALA A 179 -4.79 -10.16 -18.72
CA ALA A 179 -5.86 -9.36 -18.13
C ALA A 179 -5.80 -9.50 -16.60
N ALA A 180 -5.02 -8.62 -15.98
CA ALA A 180 -4.83 -8.66 -14.55
C ALA A 180 -6.12 -8.21 -13.86
N PRO A 181 -6.64 -8.95 -12.90
CA PRO A 181 -7.88 -8.58 -12.22
C PRO A 181 -7.66 -7.30 -11.39
N GLY A 182 -8.44 -6.27 -11.67
CA GLY A 182 -8.49 -5.04 -10.90
C GLY A 182 -7.41 -4.00 -11.21
N PRO A 183 -7.58 -2.77 -10.70
CA PRO A 183 -6.65 -1.66 -10.89
C PRO A 183 -5.27 -1.94 -10.27
N ALA A 184 -4.20 -1.41 -10.88
CA ALA A 184 -2.84 -1.56 -10.40
C ALA A 184 -2.63 -1.07 -8.95
N SER A 185 -3.29 0.03 -8.56
CA SER A 185 -3.24 0.59 -7.20
C SER A 185 -3.82 -0.37 -6.15
N VAL A 186 -4.96 -1.00 -6.46
CA VAL A 186 -5.61 -1.98 -5.59
C VAL A 186 -4.74 -3.22 -5.43
N ARG A 187 -4.14 -3.69 -6.51
CA ARG A 187 -3.23 -4.84 -6.49
C ARG A 187 -2.00 -4.58 -5.64
N ARG A 188 -1.39 -3.40 -5.75
CA ARG A 188 -0.27 -2.98 -4.88
C ARG A 188 -0.67 -2.96 -3.41
N ALA A 189 -1.81 -2.36 -3.09
CA ALA A 189 -2.29 -2.25 -1.72
C ALA A 189 -2.62 -3.62 -1.09
N LEU A 190 -3.19 -4.55 -1.86
CA LEU A 190 -3.42 -5.93 -1.43
C LEU A 190 -2.11 -6.67 -1.17
N ALA A 191 -1.20 -6.64 -2.14
CA ALA A 191 0.09 -7.31 -2.06
C ALA A 191 0.94 -6.78 -0.90
N HIS A 192 0.93 -5.47 -0.67
CA HIS A 192 1.55 -4.81 0.47
C HIS A 192 1.06 -5.40 1.81
N ARG A 193 -0.26 -5.46 2.01
CA ARG A 193 -0.84 -6.00 3.24
C ARG A 193 -0.53 -7.47 3.44
N ILE A 194 -0.70 -8.30 2.40
CA ILE A 194 -0.41 -9.74 2.47
C ILE A 194 1.08 -9.98 2.78
N GLN A 195 1.97 -9.18 2.22
CA GLN A 195 3.40 -9.30 2.51
C GLN A 195 3.72 -8.91 3.96
N ARG A 196 3.10 -7.86 4.48
CA ARG A 196 3.21 -7.46 5.89
C ARG A 196 2.71 -8.53 6.84
N ASP A 197 1.51 -9.05 6.59
CA ASP A 197 0.90 -10.10 7.42
C ASP A 197 1.78 -11.36 7.45
N ARG A 198 2.43 -11.71 6.33
CA ARG A 198 3.36 -12.84 6.26
C ARG A 198 4.60 -12.63 7.13
N LEU A 199 5.16 -11.44 7.14
CA LEU A 199 6.38 -11.14 7.90
C LEU A 199 6.07 -10.96 9.40
N GLY A 200 4.99 -10.27 9.74
CA GLY A 200 4.57 -10.03 11.12
C GLY A 200 3.96 -11.25 11.81
N GLY A 201 3.44 -12.24 11.07
CA GLY A 201 2.87 -13.47 11.62
C GLY A 201 3.88 -14.56 12.00
N THR A 202 5.17 -14.29 11.88
CA THR A 202 6.28 -15.22 12.18
C THR A 202 6.91 -14.96 13.56
N ALA A 203 6.30 -14.09 14.39
CA ALA A 203 6.74 -13.79 15.75
C ALA A 203 6.02 -14.64 16.80
#